data_a25950535aa1798bc7e9498143123f07
#
_entry.id   a25950535aa1798bc7e9498143123f07
#
_cell.length_a   1.000
_cell.length_b   1.000
_cell.length_c   1.000
_cell.angle_alpha   90.00
_cell.angle_beta   90.00
_cell.angle_gamma   90.00
#
_symmetry.space_group_name_H-M   'P 1'
#
loop_
_entity.id
_entity.type
_entity.pdbx_description
1 polymer ?
#
loop_
_entity_poly.entity_id
_entity_poly.type
_entity_poly.pdbx_seq_one_letter_code
_entity_poly.pdbx_strand_id
1 'polypeptide(L)'
;SGGKWHGVEFYRDNNDKLTTSYGDLKMSLPWPKKMETPDQRLRSMDARKIDMHILSISPLMHWHGIDNSNAISYARDVNDDISDYTNANKDRFKSFCFLPLQDPKASVIELERCVNSKKMLGAMVATNVNGLDWDDQKLYPVLEAASDLKCLIFFHPTRGRADSWLKNYHLRNLIG
;
A
#
# COMPACT_ATOMS: atom_id res chain seq x y z
N SER A 1 20.76 11.01 3.51
CA SER A 1 20.20 11.80 2.42
C SER A 1 18.70 11.56 2.33
N GLY A 2 17.92 12.59 2.16
CA GLY A 2 16.48 12.54 1.98
C GLY A 2 16.11 12.94 0.55
N GLY A 3 14.87 12.68 0.15
CA GLY A 3 14.34 13.06 -1.14
C GLY A 3 12.85 13.36 -1.07
N LYS A 4 12.32 13.97 -2.13
CA LYS A 4 10.90 14.22 -2.29
C LYS A 4 10.39 13.43 -3.50
N TRP A 5 9.26 12.71 -3.32
CA TRP A 5 8.68 11.88 -4.35
C TRP A 5 7.16 12.03 -4.31
N HIS A 6 6.56 12.50 -5.39
CA HIS A 6 5.12 12.83 -5.49
C HIS A 6 4.59 13.67 -4.31
N GLY A 7 5.35 14.67 -3.89
CA GLY A 7 4.98 15.52 -2.76
C GLY A 7 5.31 14.96 -1.39
N VAL A 8 5.55 13.66 -1.26
CA VAL A 8 5.95 13.02 0.00
C VAL A 8 7.46 13.17 0.19
N GLU A 9 7.87 13.62 1.35
CA GLU A 9 9.28 13.72 1.73
C GLU A 9 9.73 12.45 2.46
N PHE A 10 10.92 11.99 2.12
CA PHE A 10 11.57 10.83 2.74
C PHE A 10 12.90 11.29 3.34
N TYR A 11 13.10 11.08 4.62
CA TYR A 11 14.34 11.42 5.31
C TYR A 11 14.59 10.52 6.52
N ARG A 12 15.82 10.55 7.05
CA ARG A 12 16.11 9.94 8.34
C ARG A 12 16.02 11.01 9.42
N ASP A 13 15.31 10.68 10.49
CA ASP A 13 15.20 11.54 11.66
C ASP A 13 16.49 11.47 12.50
N ASN A 14 16.52 12.22 13.60
CA ASN A 14 17.68 12.30 14.52
C ASN A 14 18.02 10.94 15.18
N ASN A 15 17.11 9.97 15.12
CA ASN A 15 17.30 8.61 15.64
C ASN A 15 17.61 7.60 14.52
N ASP A 16 18.00 8.08 13.32
CA ASP A 16 18.27 7.27 12.12
C ASP A 16 17.04 6.44 11.64
N LYS A 17 15.83 6.84 12.03
CA LYS A 17 14.59 6.20 11.55
C LYS A 17 14.18 6.80 10.23
N LEU A 18 13.83 5.94 9.27
CA LEU A 18 13.21 6.38 8.03
C LEU A 18 11.85 7.03 8.37
N THR A 19 11.71 8.27 7.99
CA THR A 19 10.52 9.08 8.24
C THR A 19 9.99 9.59 6.92
N THR A 20 8.68 9.62 6.78
CA THR A 20 7.99 10.20 5.64
C THR A 20 7.09 11.33 6.13
N SER A 21 6.95 12.40 5.34
CA SER A 21 6.04 13.49 5.63
C SER A 21 5.37 14.05 4.38
N TYR A 22 4.14 14.52 4.55
CA TYR A 22 3.39 15.28 3.56
C TYR A 22 2.60 16.38 4.30
N GLY A 23 2.94 17.65 4.08
CA GLY A 23 2.43 18.76 4.89
C GLY A 23 2.71 18.50 6.38
N ASP A 24 1.68 18.62 7.21
CA ASP A 24 1.77 18.40 8.67
C ASP A 24 1.74 16.91 9.06
N LEU A 25 1.42 16.02 8.12
CA LEU A 25 1.43 14.58 8.37
C LEU A 25 2.86 14.06 8.38
N LYS A 26 3.22 13.38 9.48
CA LYS A 26 4.54 12.80 9.66
C LYS A 26 4.43 11.39 10.20
N MET A 27 5.15 10.46 9.59
CA MET A 27 5.19 9.07 10.00
C MET A 27 6.62 8.54 10.03
N SER A 28 7.03 7.97 11.17
CA SER A 28 8.26 7.20 11.26
C SER A 28 7.95 5.74 10.92
N LEU A 29 8.70 5.21 9.97
CA LEU A 29 8.51 3.84 9.50
C LEU A 29 9.32 2.88 10.39
N PRO A 30 8.70 1.81 10.91
CA PRO A 30 9.36 0.87 11.81
C PRO A 30 10.29 -0.12 11.09
N TRP A 31 10.82 0.27 9.93
CA TRP A 31 11.57 -0.65 9.09
C TRP A 31 13.05 -0.71 9.42
N PRO A 32 13.65 -1.86 9.13
CA PRO A 32 15.09 -2.00 9.25
C PRO A 32 15.81 -1.00 8.34
N LYS A 33 17.06 -0.74 8.66
CA LYS A 33 17.94 0.21 7.95
C LYS A 33 18.06 -0.09 6.44
N LYS A 34 17.79 -1.34 6.03
CA LYS A 34 17.92 -1.81 4.66
C LYS A 34 16.75 -2.69 4.28
N MET A 35 16.11 -2.37 3.15
CA MET A 35 15.11 -3.24 2.54
C MET A 35 15.77 -4.51 2.01
N GLU A 36 15.11 -5.66 2.16
CA GLU A 36 15.57 -6.92 1.59
C GLU A 36 15.50 -6.89 0.06
N THR A 37 16.59 -7.29 -0.59
CA THR A 37 16.54 -7.58 -2.03
C THR A 37 15.72 -8.85 -2.28
N PRO A 38 15.24 -9.10 -3.52
CA PRO A 38 14.55 -10.35 -3.85
C PRO A 38 15.31 -11.59 -3.39
N ASP A 39 16.62 -11.66 -3.65
CA ASP A 39 17.45 -12.81 -3.26
C ASP A 39 17.58 -12.96 -1.74
N GLN A 40 17.69 -11.88 -0.99
CA GLN A 40 17.72 -11.91 0.47
C GLN A 40 16.40 -12.43 1.02
N ARG A 41 15.27 -11.99 0.43
CA ARG A 41 13.93 -12.43 0.81
C ARG A 41 13.72 -13.90 0.48
N LEU A 42 14.14 -14.38 -0.68
CA LEU A 42 14.08 -15.80 -1.03
C LEU A 42 14.83 -16.67 -0.03
N ARG A 43 16.08 -16.32 0.31
CA ARG A 43 16.83 -17.05 1.34
C ARG A 43 16.11 -17.07 2.70
N SER A 44 15.50 -15.95 3.08
CA SER A 44 14.72 -15.88 4.31
C SER A 44 13.46 -16.74 4.27
N MET A 45 12.79 -16.81 3.12
CA MET A 45 11.63 -17.67 2.89
C MET A 45 12.01 -19.15 2.95
N ASP A 46 13.08 -19.53 2.27
CA ASP A 46 13.57 -20.92 2.25
C ASP A 46 13.93 -21.41 3.65
N ALA A 47 14.65 -20.59 4.42
CA ALA A 47 15.00 -20.89 5.81
C ALA A 47 13.76 -21.08 6.71
N ARG A 48 12.63 -20.45 6.37
CA ARG A 48 11.36 -20.54 7.10
C ARG A 48 10.36 -21.49 6.48
N LYS A 49 10.70 -22.18 5.39
CA LYS A 49 9.83 -23.08 4.62
C LYS A 49 8.56 -22.37 4.14
N ILE A 50 8.71 -21.15 3.63
CA ILE A 50 7.63 -20.35 3.05
C ILE A 50 7.69 -20.51 1.53
N ASP A 51 6.63 -21.03 0.93
CA ASP A 51 6.59 -21.30 -0.51
C ASP A 51 6.37 -20.02 -1.31
N MET A 52 5.48 -19.13 -0.86
CA MET A 52 5.10 -17.90 -1.59
C MET A 52 4.87 -16.72 -0.65
N HIS A 53 5.30 -15.54 -1.07
CA HIS A 53 4.90 -14.28 -0.48
C HIS A 53 3.99 -13.48 -1.42
N ILE A 54 2.93 -12.91 -0.88
CA ILE A 54 2.14 -11.88 -1.57
C ILE A 54 2.59 -10.52 -1.02
N LEU A 55 3.09 -9.67 -1.91
CA LEU A 55 3.67 -8.38 -1.57
C LEU A 55 2.67 -7.25 -1.80
N SER A 56 2.77 -6.22 -0.98
CA SER A 56 2.02 -4.97 -1.11
C SER A 56 2.82 -3.82 -0.51
N ILE A 57 2.44 -2.60 -0.83
CA ILE A 57 2.99 -1.42 -0.14
C ILE A 57 2.59 -1.47 1.34
N SER A 58 3.44 -0.94 2.22
CA SER A 58 3.06 -0.80 3.63
C SER A 58 1.83 0.09 3.79
N PRO A 59 0.85 -0.29 4.63
CA PRO A 59 -0.31 0.54 4.93
C PRO A 59 0.03 1.95 5.44
N LEU A 60 1.20 2.12 6.07
CA LEU A 60 1.71 3.42 6.49
C LEU A 60 2.08 4.34 5.30
N MET A 61 2.14 3.80 4.10
CA MET A 61 2.41 4.54 2.86
C MET A 61 1.15 4.74 2.01
N HIS A 62 -0.03 4.49 2.55
CA HIS A 62 -1.30 4.80 1.90
C HIS A 62 -1.61 6.30 2.08
N TRP A 63 -1.06 7.12 1.21
CA TRP A 63 -1.17 8.58 1.25
C TRP A 63 -2.45 9.07 0.59
N HIS A 64 -3.62 8.75 1.16
CA HIS A 64 -4.91 9.21 0.61
C HIS A 64 -5.16 10.73 0.77
N GLY A 65 -4.31 11.43 1.52
CA GLY A 65 -4.42 12.88 1.72
C GLY A 65 -3.62 13.74 0.73
N ILE A 66 -2.84 13.14 -0.19
CA ILE A 66 -2.12 13.91 -1.23
C ILE A 66 -3.08 14.29 -2.37
N ASP A 67 -2.72 15.32 -3.13
CA ASP A 67 -3.53 15.73 -4.29
C ASP A 67 -3.65 14.62 -5.34
N ASN A 68 -4.74 14.64 -6.12
CA ASN A 68 -5.08 13.55 -7.04
C ASN A 68 -3.99 13.29 -8.08
N SER A 69 -3.35 14.31 -8.63
CA SER A 69 -2.33 14.14 -9.67
C SER A 69 -1.09 13.43 -9.13
N ASN A 70 -0.63 13.83 -7.95
CA ASN A 70 0.46 13.17 -7.24
C ASN A 70 0.07 11.75 -6.80
N ALA A 71 -1.17 11.54 -6.34
CA ALA A 71 -1.65 10.22 -5.93
C ALA A 71 -1.67 9.22 -7.08
N ILE A 72 -2.13 9.63 -8.26
CA ILE A 72 -2.15 8.81 -9.48
C ILE A 72 -0.73 8.42 -9.89
N SER A 73 0.17 9.41 -9.95
CA SER A 73 1.57 9.16 -10.32
C SER A 73 2.27 8.28 -9.29
N TYR A 74 2.05 8.54 -8.00
CA TYR A 74 2.56 7.73 -6.90
C TYR A 74 2.09 6.27 -6.98
N ALA A 75 0.80 6.05 -7.19
CA ALA A 75 0.25 4.71 -7.32
C ALA A 75 0.89 3.95 -8.48
N ARG A 76 1.06 4.62 -9.61
CA ARG A 76 1.65 4.04 -10.81
C ARG A 76 3.09 3.60 -10.61
N ASP A 77 3.91 4.48 -10.05
CA ASP A 77 5.32 4.19 -9.77
C ASP A 77 5.47 3.05 -8.76
N VAL A 78 4.71 3.09 -7.65
CA VAL A 78 4.70 2.03 -6.64
C VAL A 78 4.32 0.68 -7.24
N ASN A 79 3.27 0.64 -8.06
CA ASN A 79 2.81 -0.61 -8.67
C ASN A 79 3.78 -1.14 -9.71
N ASP A 80 4.46 -0.25 -10.44
CA ASP A 80 5.51 -0.65 -11.38
C ASP A 80 6.71 -1.26 -10.63
N ASP A 81 7.18 -0.63 -9.57
CA ASP A 81 8.27 -1.15 -8.73
C ASP A 81 7.93 -2.51 -8.09
N ILE A 82 6.70 -2.65 -7.54
CA ILE A 82 6.24 -3.94 -6.97
C ILE A 82 6.17 -5.01 -8.06
N SER A 83 5.68 -4.66 -9.25
CA SER A 83 5.61 -5.57 -10.39
C SER A 83 7.00 -6.06 -10.79
N ASP A 84 7.96 -5.15 -10.91
CA ASP A 84 9.33 -5.47 -11.30
C ASP A 84 10.00 -6.35 -10.25
N TYR A 85 9.79 -6.05 -8.96
CA TYR A 85 10.27 -6.89 -7.86
C TYR A 85 9.70 -8.32 -7.93
N THR A 86 8.40 -8.47 -8.17
CA THR A 86 7.73 -9.79 -8.18
C THR A 86 8.01 -10.57 -9.45
N ASN A 87 8.21 -9.88 -10.58
CA ASN A 87 8.52 -10.49 -11.85
C ASN A 87 9.87 -11.21 -11.88
N ALA A 88 10.81 -10.83 -11.02
CA ALA A 88 12.10 -11.50 -10.89
C ALA A 88 11.95 -12.98 -10.44
N ASN A 89 10.87 -13.32 -9.69
CA ASN A 89 10.62 -14.68 -9.20
C ASN A 89 9.11 -14.96 -9.09
N LYS A 90 8.43 -15.08 -10.22
CA LYS A 90 6.96 -15.21 -10.32
C LYS A 90 6.36 -16.41 -9.59
N ASP A 91 7.13 -17.46 -9.40
CA ASP A 91 6.69 -18.67 -8.70
C ASP A 91 6.75 -18.54 -7.18
N ARG A 92 7.51 -17.54 -6.70
CA ARG A 92 7.72 -17.29 -5.28
C ARG A 92 7.07 -15.99 -4.80
N PHE A 93 6.77 -15.06 -5.72
CA PHE A 93 6.17 -13.77 -5.41
C PHE A 93 4.90 -13.51 -6.21
N LYS A 94 3.89 -13.01 -5.54
CA LYS A 94 2.70 -12.36 -6.10
C LYS A 94 2.53 -11.00 -5.45
N SER A 95 1.62 -10.18 -5.97
CA SER A 95 1.38 -8.86 -5.39
C SER A 95 -0.06 -8.39 -5.47
N PHE A 96 -0.38 -7.48 -4.56
CA PHE A 96 -1.53 -6.58 -4.64
C PHE A 96 -1.05 -5.20 -5.07
N CYS A 97 -1.83 -4.51 -5.88
CA CYS A 97 -1.57 -3.13 -6.23
C CYS A 97 -2.06 -2.17 -5.13
N PHE A 98 -1.50 -0.98 -5.16
CA PHE A 98 -1.99 0.20 -4.45
C PHE A 98 -2.88 1.02 -5.38
N LEU A 99 -3.96 1.60 -4.84
CA LEU A 99 -4.92 2.41 -5.60
C LEU A 99 -5.02 3.84 -5.04
N PRO A 100 -5.10 4.87 -5.91
CA PRO A 100 -5.31 6.25 -5.50
C PRO A 100 -6.80 6.49 -5.16
N LEU A 101 -7.29 5.90 -4.05
CA LEU A 101 -8.72 5.79 -3.71
C LEU A 101 -9.41 7.13 -3.46
N GLN A 102 -8.67 8.23 -3.29
CA GLN A 102 -9.24 9.59 -3.30
C GLN A 102 -9.79 10.00 -4.66
N ASP A 103 -9.42 9.27 -5.73
CA ASP A 103 -10.00 9.35 -7.07
C ASP A 103 -10.46 7.96 -7.53
N PRO A 104 -11.73 7.59 -7.31
CA PRO A 104 -12.25 6.27 -7.68
C PRO A 104 -12.14 5.94 -9.17
N LYS A 105 -12.26 6.94 -10.05
CA LYS A 105 -12.13 6.72 -11.50
C LYS A 105 -10.69 6.36 -11.88
N ALA A 106 -9.73 7.09 -11.36
CA ALA A 106 -8.33 6.77 -11.55
C ALA A 106 -7.97 5.41 -10.92
N SER A 107 -8.59 5.06 -9.80
CA SER A 107 -8.42 3.76 -9.14
C SER A 107 -8.89 2.60 -9.99
N VAL A 108 -10.03 2.73 -10.69
CA VAL A 108 -10.52 1.71 -11.63
C VAL A 108 -9.51 1.49 -12.76
N ILE A 109 -9.05 2.56 -13.40
CA ILE A 109 -8.06 2.50 -14.48
C ILE A 109 -6.78 1.81 -14.03
N GLU A 110 -6.30 2.15 -12.84
CA GLU A 110 -5.06 1.57 -12.29
C GLU A 110 -5.26 0.10 -11.89
N LEU A 111 -6.40 -0.27 -11.31
CA LEU A 111 -6.75 -1.66 -10.99
C LEU A 111 -6.75 -2.53 -12.25
N GLU A 112 -7.44 -2.08 -13.30
CA GLU A 112 -7.47 -2.76 -14.61
C GLU A 112 -6.06 -2.94 -15.18
N ARG A 113 -5.25 -1.91 -15.14
CA ARG A 113 -3.85 -1.95 -15.59
C ARG A 113 -3.05 -3.00 -14.81
N CYS A 114 -3.16 -2.99 -13.48
CA CYS A 114 -2.40 -3.88 -12.61
C CYS A 114 -2.82 -5.34 -12.79
N VAL A 115 -4.11 -5.63 -12.86
CA VAL A 115 -4.60 -7.00 -13.03
C VAL A 115 -4.32 -7.53 -14.44
N ASN A 116 -4.65 -6.76 -15.49
CA ASN A 116 -4.57 -7.22 -16.87
C ASN A 116 -3.12 -7.24 -17.39
N SER A 117 -2.33 -6.18 -17.12
CA SER A 117 -1.00 -6.02 -17.71
C SER A 117 0.12 -6.49 -16.79
N LYS A 118 0.02 -6.22 -15.48
CA LYS A 118 1.05 -6.58 -14.49
C LYS A 118 0.82 -7.93 -13.82
N LYS A 119 -0.34 -8.56 -14.05
CA LYS A 119 -0.71 -9.88 -13.49
C LYS A 119 -0.76 -9.90 -11.95
N MET A 120 -1.09 -8.77 -11.34
CA MET A 120 -1.32 -8.67 -9.92
C MET A 120 -2.63 -9.36 -9.53
N LEU A 121 -2.72 -9.84 -8.29
CA LEU A 121 -3.90 -10.58 -7.79
C LEU A 121 -5.12 -9.70 -7.55
N GLY A 122 -4.96 -8.40 -7.54
CA GLY A 122 -5.95 -7.41 -7.21
C GLY A 122 -5.34 -6.28 -6.40
N ALA A 123 -6.06 -5.69 -5.47
CA ALA A 123 -5.60 -4.54 -4.70
C ALA A 123 -5.61 -4.78 -3.20
N MET A 124 -4.63 -4.21 -2.49
CA MET A 124 -4.70 -3.99 -1.06
C MET A 124 -5.21 -2.57 -0.78
N VAL A 125 -6.28 -2.47 -0.02
CA VAL A 125 -6.98 -1.22 0.24
C VAL A 125 -7.09 -0.94 1.74
N ALA A 126 -7.16 0.35 2.08
CA ALA A 126 -7.45 0.77 3.45
C ALA A 126 -8.92 0.49 3.80
N THR A 127 -9.20 0.20 5.07
CA THR A 127 -10.59 0.05 5.57
C THR A 127 -11.37 1.36 5.58
N ASN A 128 -10.66 2.49 5.47
CA ASN A 128 -11.26 3.83 5.40
C ASN A 128 -10.44 4.72 4.46
N VAL A 129 -11.09 5.52 3.64
CA VAL A 129 -10.48 6.43 2.67
C VAL A 129 -10.92 7.86 2.98
N ASN A 130 -10.07 8.65 3.65
CA ASN A 130 -10.38 10.05 4.01
C ASN A 130 -11.74 10.23 4.73
N GLY A 131 -12.09 9.29 5.60
CA GLY A 131 -13.36 9.30 6.33
C GLY A 131 -14.52 8.64 5.60
N LEU A 132 -14.35 8.15 4.38
CA LEU A 132 -15.32 7.34 3.67
C LEU A 132 -15.15 5.86 4.02
N ASP A 133 -16.20 5.21 4.41
CA ASP A 133 -16.27 3.76 4.58
C ASP A 133 -16.67 3.10 3.25
N TRP A 134 -16.46 1.81 3.10
CA TRP A 134 -16.66 1.10 1.82
C TRP A 134 -18.13 0.90 1.41
N ASP A 135 -19.08 1.28 2.25
CA ASP A 135 -20.50 1.41 1.92
C ASP A 135 -20.86 2.76 1.27
N ASP A 136 -19.91 3.70 1.15
CA ASP A 136 -20.10 4.94 0.40
C ASP A 136 -20.13 4.66 -1.10
N GLN A 137 -21.20 5.12 -1.77
CA GLN A 137 -21.42 4.95 -3.21
C GLN A 137 -20.26 5.45 -4.09
N LYS A 138 -19.45 6.39 -3.60
CA LYS A 138 -18.28 6.88 -4.31
C LYS A 138 -17.22 5.80 -4.56
N LEU A 139 -17.15 4.80 -3.70
CA LEU A 139 -16.19 3.70 -3.80
C LEU A 139 -16.74 2.49 -4.58
N TYR A 140 -18.04 2.42 -4.84
CA TYR A 140 -18.67 1.31 -5.58
C TYR A 140 -18.03 1.03 -6.94
N PRO A 141 -17.63 2.03 -7.77
CA PRO A 141 -16.99 1.73 -9.05
C PRO A 141 -15.72 0.87 -8.93
N VAL A 142 -14.98 0.99 -7.82
CA VAL A 142 -13.79 0.18 -7.58
C VAL A 142 -14.17 -1.27 -7.26
N LEU A 143 -15.25 -1.48 -6.50
CA LEU A 143 -15.75 -2.83 -6.17
C LEU A 143 -16.36 -3.49 -7.41
N GLU A 144 -17.09 -2.75 -8.24
CA GLU A 144 -17.63 -3.23 -9.50
C GLU A 144 -16.50 -3.68 -10.45
N ALA A 145 -15.50 -2.83 -10.65
CA ALA A 145 -14.33 -3.17 -11.46
C ALA A 145 -13.60 -4.42 -10.92
N ALA A 146 -13.44 -4.55 -9.61
CA ALA A 146 -12.83 -5.73 -9.01
C ALA A 146 -13.67 -7.00 -9.25
N SER A 147 -14.99 -6.89 -9.19
CA SER A 147 -15.92 -7.98 -9.50
C SER A 147 -15.83 -8.41 -10.96
N ASP A 148 -15.82 -7.46 -11.89
CA ASP A 148 -15.72 -7.72 -13.33
C ASP A 148 -14.39 -8.36 -13.71
N LEU A 149 -13.30 -7.90 -13.09
CA LEU A 149 -11.97 -8.46 -13.24
C LEU A 149 -11.79 -9.79 -12.51
N LYS A 150 -12.73 -10.19 -11.66
CA LYS A 150 -12.64 -11.37 -10.78
C LYS A 150 -11.34 -11.38 -9.95
N CYS A 151 -10.92 -10.22 -9.49
CA CYS A 151 -9.70 -10.04 -8.73
C CYS A 151 -9.99 -9.87 -7.22
N LEU A 152 -8.95 -9.97 -6.40
CA LEU A 152 -9.06 -9.90 -4.96
C LEU A 152 -9.03 -8.44 -4.48
N ILE A 153 -9.84 -8.12 -3.47
CA ILE A 153 -9.69 -6.91 -2.66
C ILE A 153 -9.30 -7.34 -1.25
N PHE A 154 -8.10 -6.96 -0.84
CA PHE A 154 -7.57 -7.24 0.49
C PHE A 154 -7.69 -5.98 1.36
N PHE A 155 -8.61 -6.01 2.33
CA PHE A 155 -8.80 -4.92 3.27
C PHE A 155 -7.75 -4.98 4.37
N HIS A 156 -6.95 -3.93 4.48
CA HIS A 156 -5.97 -3.78 5.56
C HIS A 156 -6.43 -2.72 6.55
N PRO A 157 -6.49 -3.02 7.87
CA PRO A 157 -6.81 -2.04 8.89
C PRO A 157 -5.91 -0.81 8.78
N THR A 158 -6.52 0.35 8.78
CA THR A 158 -5.87 1.65 8.84
C THR A 158 -6.48 2.47 9.96
N ARG A 159 -6.00 3.69 10.17
CA ARG A 159 -6.54 4.56 11.23
C ARG A 159 -8.05 4.77 11.04
N GLY A 160 -8.83 4.10 11.87
CA GLY A 160 -10.28 4.20 11.89
C GLY A 160 -10.79 5.32 12.81
N ARG A 161 -12.12 5.50 12.84
CA ARG A 161 -12.81 6.47 13.73
C ARG A 161 -12.52 6.21 15.21
N ALA A 162 -12.28 4.96 15.59
CA ALA A 162 -11.99 4.56 16.97
C ALA A 162 -10.50 4.74 17.38
N ASP A 163 -9.64 5.23 16.49
CA ASP A 163 -8.19 5.32 16.72
C ASP A 163 -7.83 6.11 17.99
N SER A 164 -8.59 7.17 18.32
CA SER A 164 -8.37 7.96 19.53
C SER A 164 -8.65 7.18 20.82
N TRP A 165 -9.61 6.28 20.83
CA TRP A 165 -9.96 5.45 21.99
C TRP A 165 -8.98 4.30 22.18
N LEU A 166 -8.62 3.65 21.08
CA LEU A 166 -7.73 2.49 21.06
C LEU A 166 -6.29 2.87 21.43
N LYS A 167 -5.91 4.12 21.22
CA LYS A 167 -4.58 4.65 21.55
C LYS A 167 -4.23 4.50 23.04
N ASN A 168 -5.19 4.71 23.92
CA ASN A 168 -4.94 4.76 25.37
C ASN A 168 -4.56 3.40 25.98
N TYR A 169 -4.86 2.30 25.31
CA TYR A 169 -4.64 0.95 25.83
C TYR A 169 -3.79 0.09 24.91
N HIS A 170 -3.06 0.70 23.98
CA HIS A 170 -2.29 0.00 22.95
C HIS A 170 -3.09 -0.99 22.07
N LEU A 171 -4.39 -0.79 21.99
CA LEU A 171 -5.32 -1.73 21.32
C LEU A 171 -5.37 -1.58 19.80
N ARG A 172 -4.72 -0.57 19.21
CA ARG A 172 -4.73 -0.32 17.76
C ARG A 172 -4.37 -1.55 16.92
N ASN A 173 -3.40 -2.33 17.39
CA ASN A 173 -2.92 -3.50 16.65
C ASN A 173 -3.62 -4.80 17.07
N LEU A 174 -4.49 -4.75 18.06
CA LEU A 174 -5.20 -5.92 18.59
C LEU A 174 -6.65 -5.99 18.13
N ILE A 175 -7.33 -4.85 18.12
CA ILE A 175 -8.77 -4.76 17.82
C ILE A 175 -9.14 -3.55 16.94
N GLY A 176 -8.18 -2.75 16.51
CA GLY A 176 -8.39 -1.54 15.70
C GLY A 176 -8.43 -1.78 14.22
#